data_0f29e003c888b0270a61b015b84283c2
#
_entry.id   0f29e003c888b0270a61b015b84283c2
#
_cell.length_a   1.000
_cell.length_b   1.000
_cell.length_c   1.000
_cell.angle_alpha   90.00
_cell.angle_beta   90.00
_cell.angle_gamma   90.00
#
_symmetry.space_group_name_H-M   'P 1'
#
loop_
_entity.id
_entity.type
_entity.pdbx_description
1 polymer ?
#
loop_
_entity_poly.entity_id
_entity_poly.type
_entity_poly.pdbx_seq_one_letter_code
_entity_poly.pdbx_strand_id
1 'polypeptide(L)'
;STFHAGLNVMNAASNDEILSMLSDFAKKSDQKMLIGFGASPYSVKERRLVNRNELDRVCPDKSVFMVKYDGHACVVNTKLYEQVKDKVSGLRGCHADTGEMNQETFFAISDYVTNSISVPQLLKNMQKTIDYMASKGIGMIHTVSGVGFVRDLDVDLERWFGRGLNNGMQMRVFFQTMDVKKVQKRHLPRVGGCFATALDGCFGSKDAALRVPYENSDSKGVLYYSDAQVAEFCKKANRAGLQIEMHAIGDKAFDQACRALKAALDDYPRKDHRHGIIHDCLPTEEGIKICRDYNIQMPVQS
;
A
#
# COMPACT_ATOMS: atom_id res chain seq x y z
N SER A 1 -2.59 -9.82 -1.96
CA SER A 1 -2.58 -11.32 -2.08
C SER A 1 -2.11 -11.98 -0.79
N THR A 2 -1.01 -11.55 -0.23
CA THR A 2 -0.45 -12.11 1.01
C THR A 2 -1.42 -11.98 2.19
N PHE A 3 -2.07 -10.83 2.36
CA PHE A 3 -3.03 -10.60 3.44
C PHE A 3 -4.31 -11.43 3.28
N HIS A 4 -4.78 -11.62 2.07
CA HIS A 4 -5.97 -12.47 1.84
C HIS A 4 -5.71 -13.95 2.13
N ALA A 5 -4.48 -14.42 1.96
CA ALA A 5 -4.09 -15.80 2.30
C ALA A 5 -3.80 -15.99 3.80
N GLY A 6 -3.71 -14.90 4.57
CA GLY A 6 -3.48 -14.88 6.00
C GLY A 6 -4.77 -14.90 6.83
N LEU A 7 -4.62 -14.61 8.12
CA LEU A 7 -5.71 -14.49 9.07
C LEU A 7 -6.40 -13.13 8.94
N ASN A 8 -7.69 -13.10 8.62
CA ASN A 8 -8.48 -11.86 8.60
C ASN A 8 -9.16 -11.66 9.95
N VAL A 9 -8.86 -10.55 10.64
CA VAL A 9 -9.42 -10.20 11.96
C VAL A 9 -10.26 -8.91 11.93
N MET A 10 -10.65 -8.43 10.76
CA MET A 10 -11.37 -7.15 10.60
C MET A 10 -12.69 -7.09 11.39
N ASN A 11 -13.37 -8.22 11.55
CA ASN A 11 -14.67 -8.29 12.21
C ASN A 11 -14.57 -8.63 13.71
N ALA A 12 -13.37 -8.76 14.26
CA ALA A 12 -13.20 -9.06 15.69
C ALA A 12 -13.63 -7.87 16.56
N ALA A 13 -14.44 -8.14 17.57
CA ALA A 13 -14.97 -7.16 18.50
C ALA A 13 -14.10 -6.99 19.76
N SER A 14 -13.10 -7.85 19.96
CA SER A 14 -12.18 -7.78 21.10
C SER A 14 -10.80 -8.34 20.76
N ASN A 15 -9.79 -7.95 21.56
CA ASN A 15 -8.45 -8.53 21.46
C ASN A 15 -8.45 -10.02 21.84
N ASP A 16 -9.28 -10.45 22.77
CA ASP A 16 -9.43 -11.89 23.10
C ASP A 16 -9.93 -12.70 21.91
N GLU A 17 -10.85 -12.15 21.12
CA GLU A 17 -11.33 -12.79 19.89
C GLU A 17 -10.20 -12.87 18.85
N ILE A 18 -9.44 -11.80 18.65
CA ILE A 18 -8.25 -11.81 17.76
C ILE A 18 -7.27 -12.91 18.18
N LEU A 19 -6.98 -13.02 19.48
CA LEU A 19 -6.06 -14.02 20.01
C LEU A 19 -6.57 -15.46 19.86
N SER A 20 -7.87 -15.67 20.05
CA SER A 20 -8.53 -16.96 19.81
C SER A 20 -8.42 -17.36 18.33
N MET A 21 -8.77 -16.44 17.43
CA MET A 21 -8.65 -16.65 15.97
C MET A 21 -7.21 -16.95 15.56
N LEU A 22 -6.22 -16.25 16.13
CA LEU A 22 -4.80 -16.50 15.88
C LEU A 22 -4.37 -17.89 16.36
N SER A 23 -4.76 -18.29 17.57
CA SER A 23 -4.47 -19.61 18.13
C SER A 23 -5.00 -20.73 17.22
N ASP A 24 -6.25 -20.62 16.77
CA ASP A 24 -6.86 -21.61 15.90
C ASP A 24 -6.24 -21.65 14.50
N PHE A 25 -5.87 -20.48 13.97
CA PHE A 25 -5.15 -20.38 12.71
C PHE A 25 -3.74 -20.99 12.81
N ALA A 26 -3.03 -20.74 13.92
CA ALA A 26 -1.70 -21.27 14.17
C ALA A 26 -1.67 -22.81 14.24
N LYS A 27 -2.73 -23.43 14.83
CA LYS A 27 -2.85 -24.91 14.92
C LYS A 27 -3.08 -25.55 13.54
N LYS A 28 -3.77 -24.84 12.63
CA LYS A 28 -4.16 -25.35 11.29
C LYS A 28 -3.12 -25.04 10.21
N SER A 29 -2.17 -24.15 10.47
CA SER A 29 -1.21 -23.67 9.50
C SER A 29 0.15 -24.35 9.67
N ASP A 30 0.73 -24.88 8.61
CA ASP A 30 2.10 -25.41 8.58
C ASP A 30 3.16 -24.31 8.39
N GLN A 31 2.74 -23.05 8.23
CA GLN A 31 3.64 -21.93 8.00
C GLN A 31 4.37 -21.54 9.27
N LYS A 32 5.68 -21.23 9.15
CA LYS A 32 6.51 -20.70 10.24
C LYS A 32 6.26 -19.21 10.51
N MET A 33 5.77 -18.49 9.51
CA MET A 33 5.42 -17.08 9.56
C MET A 33 3.90 -16.95 9.35
N LEU A 34 3.22 -16.43 10.36
CA LEU A 34 1.77 -16.17 10.29
C LEU A 34 1.53 -14.69 10.04
N ILE A 35 0.70 -14.41 9.05
CA ILE A 35 0.31 -13.05 8.67
C ILE A 35 -1.15 -12.88 9.02
N GLY A 36 -1.46 -11.88 9.85
CA GLY A 36 -2.81 -11.43 10.13
C GLY A 36 -3.04 -10.03 9.59
N PHE A 37 -4.27 -9.71 9.24
CA PHE A 37 -4.66 -8.41 8.71
C PHE A 37 -6.00 -7.95 9.29
N GLY A 38 -6.11 -6.65 9.54
CA GLY A 38 -7.37 -6.02 9.92
C GLY A 38 -7.49 -5.70 11.40
N ALA A 39 -6.41 -5.84 12.19
CA ALA A 39 -6.43 -5.41 13.59
C ALA A 39 -6.73 -3.90 13.69
N SER A 40 -7.68 -3.52 14.55
CA SER A 40 -8.09 -2.13 14.69
C SER A 40 -8.39 -1.77 16.14
N PRO A 41 -7.79 -0.69 16.68
CA PRO A 41 -8.14 -0.20 18.01
C PRO A 41 -9.54 0.43 18.06
N TYR A 42 -10.14 0.68 16.90
CA TYR A 42 -11.48 1.31 16.82
C TYR A 42 -12.60 0.28 16.85
N SER A 43 -12.38 -0.96 16.38
CA SER A 43 -13.38 -2.02 16.34
C SER A 43 -13.43 -2.87 17.62
N VAL A 44 -12.33 -2.93 18.39
CA VAL A 44 -12.24 -3.75 19.59
C VAL A 44 -12.64 -2.97 20.86
N LYS A 45 -13.25 -3.68 21.83
CA LYS A 45 -13.68 -3.09 23.11
C LYS A 45 -12.53 -2.50 23.95
N GLU A 46 -11.32 -3.05 23.83
CA GLU A 46 -10.12 -2.61 24.55
C GLU A 46 -9.56 -1.28 24.05
N ARG A 47 -10.02 -0.78 22.90
CA ARG A 47 -9.57 0.48 22.27
C ARG A 47 -8.07 0.58 22.06
N ARG A 48 -7.39 -0.54 21.93
CA ARG A 48 -5.96 -0.66 21.63
C ARG A 48 -5.70 -1.86 20.73
N LEU A 49 -4.55 -1.90 20.10
CA LEU A 49 -4.09 -3.12 19.43
C LEU A 49 -3.72 -4.21 20.44
N VAL A 50 -3.72 -5.47 20.00
CA VAL A 50 -3.04 -6.55 20.72
C VAL A 50 -1.56 -6.17 20.89
N ASN A 51 -0.91 -6.69 21.93
CA ASN A 51 0.52 -6.44 22.15
C ASN A 51 1.35 -7.72 21.99
N ARG A 52 2.67 -7.55 22.01
CA ARG A 52 3.65 -8.65 21.88
C ARG A 52 3.38 -9.79 22.85
N ASN A 53 3.20 -9.51 24.14
CA ASN A 53 3.02 -10.53 25.17
C ASN A 53 1.73 -11.33 24.96
N GLU A 54 0.69 -10.67 24.49
CA GLU A 54 -0.60 -11.33 24.16
C GLU A 54 -0.42 -12.27 22.96
N LEU A 55 0.31 -11.85 21.93
CA LEU A 55 0.65 -12.71 20.79
C LEU A 55 1.52 -13.88 21.18
N ASP A 56 2.55 -13.66 22.02
CA ASP A 56 3.45 -14.71 22.50
C ASP A 56 2.70 -15.78 23.31
N ARG A 57 1.73 -15.37 24.11
CA ARG A 57 0.92 -16.30 24.93
C ARG A 57 0.16 -17.32 24.08
N VAL A 58 -0.34 -16.92 22.90
CA VAL A 58 -1.17 -17.79 22.05
C VAL A 58 -0.41 -18.41 20.87
N CYS A 59 0.72 -17.84 20.51
CA CYS A 59 1.54 -18.29 19.39
C CYS A 59 3.05 -18.08 19.64
N PRO A 60 3.66 -18.83 20.61
CA PRO A 60 5.08 -18.66 20.94
C PRO A 60 6.01 -19.25 19.89
N ASP A 61 5.58 -20.28 19.16
CA ASP A 61 6.45 -21.10 18.32
C ASP A 61 6.54 -20.63 16.85
N LYS A 62 5.73 -19.68 16.45
CA LYS A 62 5.70 -19.15 15.09
C LYS A 62 5.87 -17.65 15.10
N SER A 63 6.48 -17.09 14.05
CA SER A 63 6.56 -15.65 13.86
C SER A 63 5.20 -15.10 13.52
N VAL A 64 4.76 -14.01 14.16
CA VAL A 64 3.46 -13.38 13.93
C VAL A 64 3.66 -11.94 13.46
N PHE A 65 3.07 -11.62 12.30
CA PHE A 65 2.99 -10.29 11.70
C PHE A 65 1.51 -9.90 11.60
N MET A 66 1.00 -9.17 12.60
CA MET A 66 -0.40 -8.72 12.67
C MET A 66 -0.51 -7.29 12.16
N VAL A 67 -1.00 -7.13 10.94
CA VAL A 67 -1.10 -5.83 10.27
C VAL A 67 -2.39 -5.12 10.66
N LYS A 68 -2.28 -3.84 10.95
CA LYS A 68 -3.41 -2.94 11.21
C LYS A 68 -4.28 -2.80 9.95
N TYR A 69 -5.57 -2.50 10.13
CA TYR A 69 -6.56 -2.42 9.06
C TYR A 69 -6.18 -1.44 7.93
N ASP A 70 -5.46 -0.38 8.24
CA ASP A 70 -5.02 0.66 7.30
C ASP A 70 -3.70 0.34 6.57
N GLY A 71 -3.00 -0.74 6.97
CA GLY A 71 -1.75 -1.15 6.34
C GLY A 71 -0.54 -0.27 6.65
N HIS A 72 -0.60 0.61 7.65
CA HIS A 72 0.50 1.53 8.03
C HIS A 72 1.18 1.19 9.36
N ALA A 73 0.70 0.18 10.07
CA ALA A 73 1.29 -0.33 11.30
C ALA A 73 1.05 -1.83 11.45
N CYS A 74 1.82 -2.46 12.33
CA CYS A 74 1.62 -3.86 12.71
C CYS A 74 1.99 -4.08 14.17
N VAL A 75 1.61 -5.25 14.67
CA VAL A 75 2.14 -5.78 15.92
C VAL A 75 2.88 -7.09 15.61
N VAL A 76 4.07 -7.24 16.17
CA VAL A 76 4.90 -8.43 16.02
C VAL A 76 5.08 -9.12 17.37
N ASN A 77 5.14 -10.45 17.34
CA ASN A 77 5.51 -11.21 18.53
C ASN A 77 7.03 -11.24 18.74
N THR A 78 7.47 -11.74 19.89
CA THR A 78 8.90 -11.82 20.23
C THR A 78 9.68 -12.61 19.18
N LYS A 79 9.12 -13.70 18.67
CA LYS A 79 9.80 -14.54 17.68
C LYS A 79 10.09 -13.80 16.37
N LEU A 80 9.17 -12.99 15.86
CA LEU A 80 9.44 -12.18 14.67
C LEU A 80 10.39 -11.03 15.00
N TYR A 81 10.19 -10.36 16.14
CA TYR A 81 11.04 -9.23 16.52
C TYR A 81 12.52 -9.64 16.60
N GLU A 82 12.85 -10.78 17.22
CA GLU A 82 14.22 -11.28 17.30
C GLU A 82 14.86 -11.53 15.93
N GLN A 83 14.08 -11.85 14.91
CA GLN A 83 14.58 -12.04 13.54
C GLN A 83 14.89 -10.73 12.82
N VAL A 84 14.27 -9.63 13.23
CA VAL A 84 14.36 -8.33 12.54
C VAL A 84 15.02 -7.24 13.38
N LYS A 85 15.27 -7.44 14.66
CA LYS A 85 15.73 -6.42 15.61
C LYS A 85 16.96 -5.64 15.13
N ASP A 86 17.94 -6.31 14.54
CA ASP A 86 19.16 -5.67 14.04
C ASP A 86 18.91 -4.74 12.85
N LYS A 87 17.79 -4.94 12.16
CA LYS A 87 17.38 -4.12 11.02
C LYS A 87 16.49 -2.94 11.43
N VAL A 88 15.79 -3.07 12.56
CA VAL A 88 14.74 -2.12 12.95
C VAL A 88 15.07 -1.33 14.22
N SER A 89 16.03 -1.79 15.04
CA SER A 89 16.49 -1.05 16.20
C SER A 89 17.11 0.28 15.75
N GLY A 90 16.53 1.39 16.20
CA GLY A 90 16.96 2.74 15.81
C GLY A 90 16.16 3.35 14.64
N LEU A 91 15.28 2.61 13.97
CA LEU A 91 14.32 3.18 13.04
C LEU A 91 13.17 3.85 13.78
N ARG A 92 12.59 4.87 13.14
CA ARG A 92 11.38 5.53 13.65
C ARG A 92 10.21 4.55 13.68
N GLY A 93 9.46 4.59 14.78
CA GLY A 93 8.27 3.77 14.94
C GLY A 93 8.53 2.36 15.46
N CYS A 94 9.71 2.08 16.03
CA CYS A 94 10.02 0.80 16.70
C CYS A 94 9.63 0.87 18.19
N HIS A 95 8.50 0.25 18.56
CA HIS A 95 8.06 0.13 19.96
C HIS A 95 8.27 -1.31 20.44
N ALA A 96 9.52 -1.60 20.78
CA ALA A 96 9.95 -2.97 21.08
C ALA A 96 9.26 -3.59 22.31
N ASP A 97 8.84 -2.80 23.28
CA ASP A 97 8.13 -3.21 24.50
C ASP A 97 6.71 -3.72 24.21
N THR A 98 5.97 -3.04 23.38
CA THR A 98 4.59 -3.42 22.99
C THR A 98 4.54 -4.33 21.77
N GLY A 99 5.61 -4.34 20.96
CA GLY A 99 5.64 -5.00 19.66
C GLY A 99 4.93 -4.22 18.54
N GLU A 100 4.41 -3.03 18.84
CA GLU A 100 3.82 -2.16 17.82
C GLU A 100 4.91 -1.52 16.96
N MET A 101 4.77 -1.61 15.64
CA MET A 101 5.72 -1.12 14.67
C MET A 101 4.99 -0.28 13.64
N ASN A 102 5.43 0.96 13.45
CA ASN A 102 4.86 1.89 12.48
C ASN A 102 5.96 2.63 11.70
N GLN A 103 5.61 3.56 10.83
CA GLN A 103 6.54 4.37 10.03
C GLN A 103 7.62 3.52 9.33
N GLU A 104 8.89 3.91 9.41
CA GLU A 104 10.02 3.22 8.77
C GLU A 104 10.14 1.76 9.21
N THR A 105 9.88 1.48 10.49
CA THR A 105 9.95 0.13 11.05
C THR A 105 8.91 -0.81 10.44
N PHE A 106 7.68 -0.33 10.22
CA PHE A 106 6.64 -1.12 9.55
C PHE A 106 7.06 -1.54 8.15
N PHE A 107 7.61 -0.62 7.35
CA PHE A 107 8.07 -0.93 6.00
C PHE A 107 9.25 -1.91 6.00
N ALA A 108 10.22 -1.72 6.88
CA ALA A 108 11.37 -2.63 7.01
C ALA A 108 10.95 -4.07 7.37
N ILE A 109 9.96 -4.22 8.27
CA ILE A 109 9.41 -5.54 8.61
C ILE A 109 8.58 -6.11 7.47
N SER A 110 7.77 -5.29 6.81
CA SER A 110 6.98 -5.70 5.64
C SER A 110 7.88 -6.24 4.53
N ASP A 111 9.00 -5.57 4.25
CA ASP A 111 10.00 -6.02 3.29
C ASP A 111 10.62 -7.36 3.70
N TYR A 112 10.98 -7.52 4.98
CA TYR A 112 11.51 -8.79 5.50
C TYR A 112 10.50 -9.92 5.34
N VAL A 113 9.25 -9.72 5.75
CA VAL A 113 8.17 -10.71 5.65
C VAL A 113 7.90 -11.08 4.20
N THR A 114 7.80 -10.08 3.33
CA THR A 114 7.54 -10.26 1.89
C THR A 114 8.67 -11.07 1.22
N ASN A 115 9.92 -10.74 1.52
CA ASN A 115 11.08 -11.46 0.96
C ASN A 115 11.27 -12.87 1.56
N SER A 116 10.59 -13.20 2.66
CA SER A 116 10.57 -14.53 3.24
C SER A 116 9.60 -15.49 2.55
N ILE A 117 8.71 -14.99 1.71
CA ILE A 117 7.72 -15.79 0.99
C ILE A 117 8.38 -16.40 -0.27
N SER A 118 8.31 -17.71 -0.43
CA SER A 118 8.81 -18.35 -1.64
C SER A 118 7.98 -17.99 -2.87
N VAL A 119 8.60 -17.94 -4.04
CA VAL A 119 7.89 -17.62 -5.30
C VAL A 119 6.70 -18.56 -5.57
N PRO A 120 6.80 -19.90 -5.40
CA PRO A 120 5.63 -20.78 -5.54
C PRO A 120 4.48 -20.43 -4.58
N GLN A 121 4.80 -20.10 -3.32
CA GLN A 121 3.78 -19.69 -2.35
C GLN A 121 3.14 -18.35 -2.73
N LEU A 122 3.92 -17.40 -3.22
CA LEU A 122 3.42 -16.11 -3.72
C LEU A 122 2.44 -16.32 -4.87
N LEU A 123 2.79 -17.12 -5.88
CA LEU A 123 1.90 -17.42 -7.02
C LEU A 123 0.61 -18.11 -6.57
N LYS A 124 0.69 -19.05 -5.63
CA LYS A 124 -0.49 -19.69 -5.04
C LYS A 124 -1.39 -18.70 -4.31
N ASN A 125 -0.79 -17.75 -3.58
CA ASN A 125 -1.54 -16.69 -2.90
C ASN A 125 -2.18 -15.72 -3.89
N MET A 126 -1.48 -15.37 -4.98
CA MET A 126 -2.02 -14.54 -6.06
C MET A 126 -3.24 -15.23 -6.70
N GLN A 127 -3.15 -16.51 -7.05
CA GLN A 127 -4.27 -17.25 -7.65
C GLN A 127 -5.49 -17.24 -6.73
N LYS A 128 -5.33 -17.58 -5.46
CA LYS A 128 -6.44 -17.53 -4.48
C LYS A 128 -7.10 -16.16 -4.40
N THR A 129 -6.29 -15.09 -4.43
CA THR A 129 -6.83 -13.72 -4.36
C THR A 129 -7.61 -13.37 -5.63
N ILE A 130 -7.10 -13.73 -6.80
CA ILE A 130 -7.75 -13.50 -8.08
C ILE A 130 -9.07 -14.27 -8.18
N ASP A 131 -9.08 -15.54 -7.78
CA ASP A 131 -10.29 -16.36 -7.78
C ASP A 131 -11.36 -15.80 -6.82
N TYR A 132 -10.92 -15.32 -5.65
CA TYR A 132 -11.82 -14.64 -4.71
C TYR A 132 -12.41 -13.36 -5.30
N MET A 133 -11.59 -12.49 -5.91
CA MET A 133 -12.07 -11.27 -6.56
C MET A 133 -13.04 -11.58 -7.70
N ALA A 134 -12.71 -12.56 -8.55
CA ALA A 134 -13.59 -13.01 -9.62
C ALA A 134 -14.94 -13.52 -9.09
N SER A 135 -14.93 -14.28 -7.97
CA SER A 135 -16.16 -14.74 -7.31
C SER A 135 -17.05 -13.62 -6.76
N LYS A 136 -16.50 -12.40 -6.60
CA LYS A 136 -17.23 -11.18 -6.22
C LYS A 136 -17.66 -10.33 -7.41
N GLY A 137 -17.49 -10.82 -8.63
CA GLY A 137 -17.86 -10.13 -9.87
C GLY A 137 -16.86 -9.08 -10.34
N ILE A 138 -15.63 -9.05 -9.77
CA ILE A 138 -14.58 -8.14 -10.22
C ILE A 138 -13.94 -8.71 -11.49
N GLY A 139 -14.08 -8.02 -12.62
CA GLY A 139 -13.53 -8.45 -13.91
C GLY A 139 -12.16 -7.84 -14.24
N MET A 140 -11.76 -6.76 -13.57
CA MET A 140 -10.48 -6.09 -13.80
C MET A 140 -9.90 -5.53 -12.50
N ILE A 141 -8.59 -5.65 -12.33
CA ILE A 141 -7.84 -4.99 -11.25
C ILE A 141 -6.66 -4.18 -11.81
N HIS A 142 -6.42 -3.04 -11.19
CA HIS A 142 -5.17 -2.30 -11.32
C HIS A 142 -4.26 -2.67 -10.15
N THR A 143 -3.11 -3.29 -10.45
CA THR A 143 -2.13 -3.61 -9.42
C THR A 143 -1.09 -2.51 -9.33
N VAL A 144 -0.64 -2.21 -8.12
CA VAL A 144 0.42 -1.24 -7.84
C VAL A 144 1.61 -2.00 -7.27
N SER A 145 2.63 -2.24 -8.09
CA SER A 145 3.73 -3.17 -7.85
C SER A 145 5.08 -2.46 -7.94
N GLY A 146 6.15 -3.08 -7.43
CA GLY A 146 7.50 -2.50 -7.44
C GLY A 146 7.92 -1.94 -6.09
N VAL A 147 7.30 -2.40 -5.00
CA VAL A 147 7.67 -2.05 -3.64
C VAL A 147 7.84 -3.32 -2.82
N GLY A 148 8.99 -3.45 -2.16
CA GLY A 148 9.25 -4.53 -1.21
C GLY A 148 9.90 -5.79 -1.78
N PHE A 149 10.01 -5.96 -3.09
CA PHE A 149 10.69 -7.10 -3.70
C PHE A 149 12.05 -6.73 -4.31
N VAL A 150 13.03 -7.58 -4.08
CA VAL A 150 14.36 -7.42 -4.68
C VAL A 150 14.25 -7.39 -6.21
N ARG A 151 14.87 -6.38 -6.84
CA ARG A 151 14.89 -6.17 -8.30
C ARG A 151 13.51 -6.02 -8.91
N ASP A 152 12.53 -5.54 -8.15
CA ASP A 152 11.15 -5.34 -8.62
C ASP A 152 10.52 -6.65 -9.19
N LEU A 153 10.83 -7.80 -8.57
CA LEU A 153 10.40 -9.12 -9.03
C LEU A 153 8.86 -9.26 -9.05
N ASP A 154 8.18 -8.61 -8.13
CA ASP A 154 6.71 -8.56 -8.06
C ASP A 154 6.10 -8.01 -9.36
N VAL A 155 6.70 -6.95 -9.93
CA VAL A 155 6.24 -6.36 -11.21
C VAL A 155 6.29 -7.38 -12.33
N ASP A 156 7.39 -8.12 -12.45
CA ASP A 156 7.57 -9.11 -13.51
C ASP A 156 6.66 -10.33 -13.27
N LEU A 157 6.52 -10.79 -12.03
CA LEU A 157 5.62 -11.88 -11.66
C LEU A 157 4.15 -11.54 -11.95
N GLU A 158 3.68 -10.37 -11.57
CA GLU A 158 2.30 -9.94 -11.83
C GLU A 158 2.02 -9.78 -13.33
N ARG A 159 2.99 -9.27 -14.08
CA ARG A 159 2.89 -9.17 -15.54
C ARG A 159 2.74 -10.53 -16.19
N TRP A 160 3.55 -11.51 -15.80
CA TRP A 160 3.47 -12.88 -16.35
C TRP A 160 2.22 -13.59 -15.87
N PHE A 161 1.90 -13.50 -14.59
CA PHE A 161 0.71 -14.08 -14.00
C PHE A 161 -0.56 -13.55 -14.66
N GLY A 162 -0.66 -12.22 -14.85
CA GLY A 162 -1.81 -11.60 -15.50
C GLY A 162 -2.03 -12.02 -16.95
N ARG A 163 -0.96 -12.44 -17.66
CA ARG A 163 -1.07 -13.01 -19.02
C ARG A 163 -1.58 -14.45 -19.03
N GLY A 164 -1.35 -15.19 -17.95
CA GLY A 164 -1.78 -16.58 -17.79
C GLY A 164 -3.20 -16.75 -17.26
N LEU A 165 -3.89 -15.67 -16.90
CA LEU A 165 -5.26 -15.76 -16.40
C LEU A 165 -6.22 -16.23 -17.48
N ASN A 166 -7.02 -17.25 -17.14
CA ASN A 166 -8.02 -17.85 -18.02
C ASN A 166 -9.46 -17.79 -17.50
N ASN A 167 -9.67 -17.10 -16.38
CA ASN A 167 -10.97 -16.92 -15.71
C ASN A 167 -11.72 -15.64 -16.15
N GLY A 168 -11.28 -14.98 -17.22
CA GLY A 168 -11.87 -13.74 -17.74
C GLY A 168 -11.40 -12.47 -17.00
N MET A 169 -10.66 -12.61 -15.91
CA MET A 169 -10.16 -11.47 -15.14
C MET A 169 -8.96 -10.81 -15.82
N GLN A 170 -8.88 -9.50 -15.75
CA GLN A 170 -7.80 -8.72 -16.32
C GLN A 170 -6.96 -8.04 -15.23
N MET A 171 -5.63 -8.09 -15.37
CA MET A 171 -4.69 -7.35 -14.54
C MET A 171 -4.03 -6.23 -15.34
N ARG A 172 -4.01 -5.02 -14.77
CA ARG A 172 -3.34 -3.84 -15.31
C ARG A 172 -2.26 -3.42 -14.33
N VAL A 173 -1.00 -3.73 -14.67
CA VAL A 173 0.14 -3.46 -13.78
C VAL A 173 0.56 -1.99 -13.88
N PHE A 174 0.60 -1.30 -12.75
CA PHE A 174 1.25 -0.02 -12.55
C PHE A 174 2.57 -0.25 -11.81
N PHE A 175 3.66 0.20 -12.38
CA PHE A 175 4.96 0.10 -11.74
C PHE A 175 5.20 1.33 -10.87
N GLN A 176 5.25 1.12 -9.55
CA GLN A 176 5.47 2.17 -8.55
C GLN A 176 6.93 2.60 -8.54
N THR A 177 7.27 3.57 -9.35
CA THR A 177 8.60 4.15 -9.42
C THR A 177 8.55 5.56 -10.02
N MET A 178 9.49 6.43 -9.61
CA MET A 178 9.74 7.72 -10.28
C MET A 178 10.72 7.56 -11.46
N ASP A 179 11.35 6.39 -11.62
CA ASP A 179 12.28 6.12 -12.71
C ASP A 179 11.54 5.60 -13.96
N VAL A 180 11.22 6.51 -14.86
CA VAL A 180 10.54 6.23 -16.14
C VAL A 180 11.31 5.22 -17.00
N LYS A 181 12.66 5.21 -16.94
CA LYS A 181 13.49 4.27 -17.72
C LYS A 181 13.28 2.82 -17.28
N LYS A 182 13.07 2.57 -15.97
CA LYS A 182 12.74 1.23 -15.46
C LYS A 182 11.44 0.70 -16.05
N VAL A 183 10.44 1.59 -16.23
CA VAL A 183 9.12 1.24 -16.80
C VAL A 183 9.25 0.93 -18.29
N GLN A 184 9.95 1.78 -19.03
CA GLN A 184 10.21 1.61 -20.46
C GLN A 184 10.99 0.31 -20.76
N LYS A 185 12.03 0.02 -19.96
CA LYS A 185 12.82 -1.22 -20.07
C LYS A 185 11.96 -2.49 -19.94
N ARG A 186 10.88 -2.44 -19.18
CA ARG A 186 9.93 -3.55 -19.03
C ARG A 186 8.78 -3.52 -20.05
N HIS A 187 8.75 -2.54 -20.95
CA HIS A 187 7.66 -2.33 -21.90
C HIS A 187 6.29 -2.26 -21.21
N LEU A 188 6.23 -1.62 -20.05
CA LEU A 188 4.99 -1.39 -19.33
C LEU A 188 4.38 -0.05 -19.79
N PRO A 189 3.04 0.02 -19.96
CA PRO A 189 2.39 1.24 -20.40
C PRO A 189 1.97 2.17 -19.23
N ARG A 190 2.25 1.78 -17.96
CA ARG A 190 1.74 2.46 -16.77
C ARG A 190 2.80 2.61 -15.70
N VAL A 191 2.75 3.76 -15.02
CA VAL A 191 3.67 4.11 -13.94
C VAL A 191 2.91 4.78 -12.81
N GLY A 192 3.32 4.50 -11.59
CA GLY A 192 2.75 5.14 -10.42
C GLY A 192 2.04 4.19 -9.47
N GLY A 193 1.34 4.75 -8.50
CA GLY A 193 0.63 4.01 -7.46
C GLY A 193 0.61 4.73 -6.12
N CYS A 194 0.53 3.97 -5.02
CA CYS A 194 0.26 4.50 -3.70
C CYS A 194 1.47 4.66 -2.78
N PHE A 195 2.69 4.25 -3.18
CA PHE A 195 3.89 4.36 -2.34
C PHE A 195 4.98 5.19 -3.00
N ALA A 196 5.67 4.65 -4.01
CA ALA A 196 6.79 5.35 -4.64
C ALA A 196 6.37 6.62 -5.41
N THR A 197 5.09 6.80 -5.69
CA THR A 197 4.48 8.01 -6.26
C THR A 197 3.38 8.57 -5.36
N ALA A 198 3.43 8.27 -4.06
CA ALA A 198 2.60 8.95 -3.09
C ALA A 198 3.13 10.37 -2.90
N LEU A 199 2.27 11.36 -3.05
CA LEU A 199 2.62 12.76 -2.83
C LEU A 199 2.54 13.15 -1.35
N ASP A 200 1.69 12.45 -0.60
CA ASP A 200 1.52 12.60 0.84
C ASP A 200 1.17 11.27 1.51
N GLY A 201 0.86 11.30 2.81
CA GLY A 201 0.41 10.15 3.57
C GLY A 201 -1.10 10.07 3.75
N CYS A 202 -1.57 9.70 4.94
CA CYS A 202 -3.00 9.54 5.23
C CYS A 202 -3.44 10.32 6.49
N PHE A 203 -4.77 10.50 6.66
CA PHE A 203 -5.33 11.20 7.82
C PHE A 203 -5.03 10.48 9.14
N GLY A 204 -5.05 9.16 9.15
CA GLY A 204 -4.87 8.36 10.35
C GLY A 204 -3.48 8.50 11.00
N SER A 205 -2.45 8.83 10.21
CA SER A 205 -1.10 9.15 10.68
C SER A 205 -0.82 10.65 10.75
N LYS A 206 -1.78 11.49 10.37
CA LYS A 206 -1.64 12.96 10.24
C LYS A 206 -0.55 13.39 9.27
N ASP A 207 -0.34 12.61 8.22
CA ASP A 207 0.67 12.84 7.16
C ASP A 207 0.04 13.37 5.86
N ALA A 208 -1.28 13.27 5.68
CA ALA A 208 -1.93 13.88 4.53
C ALA A 208 -1.64 15.38 4.49
N ALA A 209 -1.19 15.89 3.35
CA ALA A 209 -0.72 17.27 3.22
C ALA A 209 -1.88 18.25 3.07
N LEU A 210 -2.09 19.09 4.07
CA LEU A 210 -3.20 20.02 4.17
C LEU A 210 -2.77 21.47 3.98
N ARG A 211 -3.66 22.30 3.46
CA ARG A 211 -3.50 23.76 3.40
C ARG A 211 -3.63 24.41 4.79
N VAL A 212 -4.46 23.81 5.66
CA VAL A 212 -4.68 24.24 7.04
C VAL A 212 -4.15 23.19 8.02
N PRO A 213 -3.80 23.54 9.26
CA PRO A 213 -3.37 22.56 10.25
C PRO A 213 -4.47 21.54 10.59
N TYR A 214 -4.05 20.35 11.03
CA TYR A 214 -4.95 19.38 11.66
C TYR A 214 -5.53 19.95 12.95
N GLU A 215 -6.73 19.51 13.28
CA GLU A 215 -7.37 19.89 14.53
C GLU A 215 -6.48 19.53 15.73
N ASN A 216 -6.34 20.48 16.67
CA ASN A 216 -5.48 20.37 17.87
C ASN A 216 -4.00 20.09 17.55
N SER A 217 -3.48 20.63 16.45
CA SER A 217 -2.07 20.45 16.02
C SER A 217 -1.63 21.62 15.15
N ASP A 218 -0.34 21.94 15.16
CA ASP A 218 0.27 22.89 14.21
C ASP A 218 0.71 22.19 12.90
N SER A 219 0.64 20.85 12.86
CA SER A 219 1.03 20.06 11.69
C SER A 219 0.03 20.24 10.55
N LYS A 220 0.57 20.38 9.34
CA LYS A 220 -0.18 20.38 8.08
C LYS A 220 0.06 19.11 7.25
N GLY A 221 0.57 18.05 7.89
CA GLY A 221 1.05 16.88 7.16
C GLY A 221 2.32 17.18 6.36
N VAL A 222 2.64 16.35 5.38
CA VAL A 222 3.89 16.47 4.63
C VAL A 222 3.69 16.13 3.15
N LEU A 223 4.29 16.93 2.26
CA LEU A 223 4.52 16.54 0.87
C LEU A 223 5.84 15.76 0.80
N TYR A 224 5.83 14.59 0.21
CA TYR A 224 7.02 13.74 0.07
C TYR A 224 7.96 14.21 -1.03
N TYR A 225 7.43 14.98 -1.99
CA TYR A 225 8.20 15.52 -3.13
C TYR A 225 7.94 17.00 -3.31
N SER A 226 8.94 17.71 -3.83
CA SER A 226 8.77 19.09 -4.27
C SER A 226 7.95 19.17 -5.56
N ASP A 227 7.33 20.32 -5.82
CA ASP A 227 6.56 20.58 -7.06
C ASP A 227 7.43 20.36 -8.32
N ALA A 228 8.71 20.72 -8.27
CA ALA A 228 9.65 20.53 -9.37
C ALA A 228 9.90 19.04 -9.67
N GLN A 229 10.07 18.20 -8.64
CA GLN A 229 10.29 16.76 -8.80
C GLN A 229 9.07 16.08 -9.42
N VAL A 230 7.86 16.41 -8.94
CA VAL A 230 6.61 15.84 -9.47
C VAL A 230 6.37 16.30 -10.90
N ALA A 231 6.56 17.59 -11.20
CA ALA A 231 6.40 18.14 -12.56
C ALA A 231 7.39 17.51 -13.55
N GLU A 232 8.64 17.33 -13.16
CA GLU A 232 9.65 16.67 -14.00
C GLU A 232 9.29 15.20 -14.29
N PHE A 233 8.87 14.46 -13.24
CA PHE A 233 8.41 13.09 -13.39
C PHE A 233 7.23 13.00 -14.36
N CYS A 234 6.18 13.80 -14.15
CA CYS A 234 4.98 13.80 -14.98
C CYS A 234 5.30 14.13 -16.44
N LYS A 235 6.15 15.12 -16.71
CA LYS A 235 6.58 15.46 -18.07
C LYS A 235 7.33 14.31 -18.75
N LYS A 236 8.29 13.70 -18.05
CA LYS A 236 9.04 12.55 -18.58
C LYS A 236 8.14 11.36 -18.88
N ALA A 237 7.24 11.00 -17.94
CA ALA A 237 6.34 9.89 -18.08
C ALA A 237 5.30 10.12 -19.20
N ASN A 238 4.74 11.33 -19.28
CA ASN A 238 3.78 11.69 -20.32
C ASN A 238 4.42 11.66 -21.72
N ARG A 239 5.61 12.23 -21.90
CA ARG A 239 6.39 12.15 -23.16
C ARG A 239 6.75 10.72 -23.55
N ALA A 240 6.97 9.84 -22.56
CA ALA A 240 7.23 8.42 -22.77
C ALA A 240 5.96 7.61 -23.13
N GLY A 241 4.80 8.24 -23.25
CA GLY A 241 3.55 7.58 -23.57
C GLY A 241 2.91 6.81 -22.42
N LEU A 242 3.39 6.96 -21.18
CA LEU A 242 2.90 6.22 -20.02
C LEU A 242 1.61 6.84 -19.46
N GLN A 243 0.72 6.01 -18.95
CA GLN A 243 -0.35 6.41 -18.03
C GLN A 243 0.28 6.61 -16.65
N ILE A 244 -0.10 7.70 -15.97
CA ILE A 244 0.43 8.08 -14.65
C ILE A 244 -0.69 7.98 -13.63
N GLU A 245 -0.40 7.36 -12.47
CA GLU A 245 -1.24 7.37 -11.30
C GLU A 245 -0.43 7.83 -10.09
N MET A 246 -0.98 8.76 -9.29
CA MET A 246 -0.32 9.29 -8.10
C MET A 246 -1.29 9.33 -6.94
N HIS A 247 -0.87 8.86 -5.77
CA HIS A 247 -1.64 8.97 -4.54
C HIS A 247 -1.62 10.42 -4.03
N ALA A 248 -2.80 10.96 -3.72
CA ALA A 248 -2.96 12.23 -3.04
C ALA A 248 -4.23 12.24 -2.18
N ILE A 249 -4.09 12.42 -0.88
CA ILE A 249 -5.19 12.42 0.09
C ILE A 249 -5.55 13.84 0.53
N GLY A 250 -4.55 14.64 0.94
CA GLY A 250 -4.75 16.02 1.36
C GLY A 250 -4.94 16.98 0.20
N ASP A 251 -5.65 18.08 0.45
CA ASP A 251 -5.96 19.10 -0.55
C ASP A 251 -4.71 19.73 -1.17
N LYS A 252 -3.62 19.86 -0.41
CA LYS A 252 -2.35 20.38 -0.89
C LYS A 252 -1.66 19.40 -1.83
N ALA A 253 -1.71 18.10 -1.54
CA ALA A 253 -1.16 17.05 -2.40
C ALA A 253 -1.98 16.89 -3.68
N PHE A 254 -3.31 16.95 -3.58
CA PHE A 254 -4.21 16.95 -4.73
C PHE A 254 -3.90 18.08 -5.71
N ASP A 255 -3.73 19.31 -5.20
CA ASP A 255 -3.33 20.45 -6.05
C ASP A 255 -1.96 20.26 -6.70
N GLN A 256 -0.99 19.69 -5.97
CA GLN A 256 0.33 19.39 -6.53
C GLN A 256 0.23 18.42 -7.70
N ALA A 257 -0.55 17.34 -7.55
CA ALA A 257 -0.82 16.37 -8.61
C ALA A 257 -1.48 17.02 -9.83
N CYS A 258 -2.55 17.79 -9.60
CA CYS A 258 -3.29 18.50 -10.66
C CYS A 258 -2.38 19.44 -11.46
N ARG A 259 -1.58 20.27 -10.78
CA ARG A 259 -0.65 21.19 -11.45
C ARG A 259 0.42 20.46 -12.25
N ALA A 260 0.97 19.37 -11.71
CA ALA A 260 2.01 18.59 -12.37
C ALA A 260 1.51 17.88 -13.63
N LEU A 261 0.32 17.25 -13.56
CA LEU A 261 -0.31 16.60 -14.72
C LEU A 261 -0.73 17.63 -15.78
N LYS A 262 -1.32 18.76 -15.37
CA LYS A 262 -1.62 19.86 -16.27
C LYS A 262 -0.36 20.32 -17.02
N ALA A 263 0.71 20.61 -16.29
CA ALA A 263 1.97 21.06 -16.90
C ALA A 263 2.58 20.02 -17.86
N ALA A 264 2.40 18.73 -17.59
CA ALA A 264 2.85 17.67 -18.47
C ALA A 264 2.03 17.56 -19.75
N LEU A 265 0.72 17.79 -19.67
CA LEU A 265 -0.20 17.76 -20.81
C LEU A 265 -0.12 19.06 -21.65
N ASP A 266 0.15 20.21 -21.03
CA ASP A 266 0.47 21.46 -21.76
C ASP A 266 1.79 21.33 -22.55
N ASP A 267 2.79 20.66 -21.95
CA ASP A 267 4.10 20.43 -22.56
C ASP A 267 4.05 19.41 -23.73
N TYR A 268 3.25 18.36 -23.57
CA TYR A 268 3.07 17.31 -24.58
C TYR A 268 1.62 16.81 -24.57
N PRO A 269 0.73 17.39 -25.38
CA PRO A 269 -0.69 17.03 -25.40
C PRO A 269 -0.95 15.59 -25.84
N ARG A 270 -1.76 14.84 -25.06
CA ARG A 270 -2.23 13.49 -25.37
C ARG A 270 -3.72 13.37 -25.11
N LYS A 271 -4.48 12.86 -26.07
CA LYS A 271 -5.94 12.70 -25.94
C LYS A 271 -6.33 11.51 -25.06
N ASP A 272 -5.68 10.36 -25.21
CA ASP A 272 -5.96 9.12 -24.47
C ASP A 272 -4.82 8.79 -23.48
N HIS A 273 -4.51 9.75 -22.59
CA HIS A 273 -3.44 9.59 -21.60
C HIS A 273 -3.85 8.77 -20.38
N ARG A 274 -5.12 8.84 -19.97
CA ARG A 274 -5.73 8.13 -18.83
C ARG A 274 -5.02 8.38 -17.50
N HIS A 275 -4.37 9.55 -17.34
CA HIS A 275 -3.75 9.90 -16.06
C HIS A 275 -4.79 9.99 -14.96
N GLY A 276 -4.42 9.63 -13.74
CA GLY A 276 -5.29 9.70 -12.58
C GLY A 276 -4.59 10.12 -11.30
N ILE A 277 -5.41 10.54 -10.35
CA ILE A 277 -5.00 10.85 -8.99
C ILE A 277 -5.80 9.92 -8.08
N ILE A 278 -5.11 9.15 -7.23
CA ILE A 278 -5.73 8.11 -6.40
C ILE A 278 -6.13 8.72 -5.06
N HIS A 279 -7.30 8.36 -4.56
CA HIS A 279 -7.96 8.73 -3.31
C HIS A 279 -8.78 10.00 -3.40
N ASP A 280 -8.21 11.13 -3.75
CA ASP A 280 -8.92 12.43 -3.89
C ASP A 280 -9.85 12.73 -2.70
N CYS A 281 -9.38 12.45 -1.45
CA CYS A 281 -10.24 12.57 -0.27
C CYS A 281 -10.63 14.01 0.05
N LEU A 282 -9.75 14.98 -0.25
CA LEU A 282 -10.02 16.43 -0.10
C LEU A 282 -9.72 17.16 -1.42
N PRO A 283 -10.56 16.97 -2.46
CA PRO A 283 -10.34 17.66 -3.73
C PRO A 283 -10.69 19.15 -3.60
N THR A 284 -9.91 20.00 -4.28
CA THR A 284 -10.18 21.43 -4.35
C THR A 284 -11.00 21.76 -5.60
N GLU A 285 -11.78 22.85 -5.57
CA GLU A 285 -12.54 23.30 -6.75
C GLU A 285 -11.64 23.57 -7.96
N GLU A 286 -10.48 24.19 -7.73
CA GLU A 286 -9.49 24.44 -8.77
C GLU A 286 -8.93 23.15 -9.37
N GLY A 287 -8.57 22.20 -8.51
CA GLY A 287 -8.08 20.89 -8.95
C GLY A 287 -9.12 20.09 -9.71
N ILE A 288 -10.38 20.06 -9.25
CA ILE A 288 -11.51 19.43 -9.97
C ILE A 288 -11.69 20.05 -11.36
N LYS A 289 -11.59 21.38 -11.46
CA LYS A 289 -11.65 22.06 -12.76
C LYS A 289 -10.51 21.62 -13.68
N ILE A 290 -9.28 21.52 -13.17
CA ILE A 290 -8.13 20.99 -13.94
C ILE A 290 -8.41 19.54 -14.39
N CYS A 291 -8.88 18.67 -13.48
CA CYS A 291 -9.17 17.27 -13.79
C CYS A 291 -10.20 17.16 -14.91
N ARG A 292 -11.28 17.95 -14.86
CA ARG A 292 -12.31 18.01 -15.92
C ARG A 292 -11.75 18.52 -17.24
N ASP A 293 -11.03 19.65 -17.24
CA ASP A 293 -10.58 20.33 -18.45
C ASP A 293 -9.47 19.54 -19.17
N TYR A 294 -8.69 18.73 -18.44
CA TYR A 294 -7.62 17.89 -18.95
C TYR A 294 -7.97 16.39 -18.99
N ASN A 295 -9.20 16.00 -18.67
CA ASN A 295 -9.66 14.62 -18.64
C ASN A 295 -8.80 13.72 -17.71
N ILE A 296 -8.41 14.22 -16.55
CA ILE A 296 -7.67 13.48 -15.52
C ILE A 296 -8.69 12.68 -14.69
N GLN A 297 -8.43 11.40 -14.50
CA GLN A 297 -9.29 10.49 -13.75
C GLN A 297 -9.13 10.70 -12.23
N MET A 298 -10.21 10.51 -11.49
CA MET A 298 -10.27 10.63 -10.04
C MET A 298 -10.83 9.33 -9.44
N PRO A 299 -9.99 8.27 -9.29
CA PRO A 299 -10.42 7.03 -8.66
C PRO A 299 -10.57 7.20 -7.14
N VAL A 300 -11.80 7.34 -6.70
CA VAL A 300 -12.17 7.49 -5.28
C VAL A 300 -12.52 6.14 -4.64
N GLN A 301 -12.39 6.05 -3.33
CA GLN A 301 -12.86 4.94 -2.51
C GLN A 301 -14.09 5.39 -1.72
N SER A 302 -15.15 4.58 -1.75
CA SER A 302 -16.42 4.79 -1.04
C SER A 302 -16.51 3.95 0.20
#